data_4d912346c19119f196b087fcb8e35ad3
#
_entry.id   4d912346c19119f196b087fcb8e35ad3
#
_cell.length_a   1.000
_cell.length_b   1.000
_cell.length_c   1.000
_cell.angle_alpha   90.00
_cell.angle_beta   90.00
_cell.angle_gamma   90.00
#
_symmetry.space_group_name_H-M   'P 1'
#
loop_
_entity.id
_entity.type
_entity.pdbx_description
1 polymer ?
#
loop_
_entity_poly.entity_id
_entity_poly.type
_entity_poly.pdbx_seq_one_letter_code
_entity_poly.pdbx_strand_id
1 'polypeptide(L)'
;MWDFDIGRTLGIVIRTWPFVILRMSVYFSITVAYIVSTGAGAGIGYGVGHVWGEDGPFTFAMWGGIAGFGLVSMLFYWLREYILYLVKAGHIAVMVHLIDGADVPGGQSQIAYAHGVVRERFVEANVLFVLCRRML
;
A
#
# COMPACT_ATOMS: atom_id res chain seq x y z
N MET A 1 -20.46 -23.02 20.95
CA MET A 1 -20.18 -21.81 21.74
C MET A 1 -18.84 -21.30 21.23
N TRP A 2 -18.79 -20.13 20.60
CA TRP A 2 -17.55 -19.59 20.04
C TRP A 2 -16.79 -18.92 21.20
N ASP A 3 -15.79 -19.59 21.75
CA ASP A 3 -14.90 -19.03 22.76
C ASP A 3 -13.91 -18.09 22.08
N PHE A 4 -14.29 -16.82 21.98
CA PHE A 4 -13.40 -15.75 21.54
C PHE A 4 -12.49 -15.35 22.70
N ASP A 5 -11.29 -15.88 22.73
CA ASP A 5 -10.25 -15.43 23.66
C ASP A 5 -9.63 -14.12 23.13
N ILE A 6 -10.20 -13.00 23.60
CA ILE A 6 -9.76 -11.64 23.27
C ILE A 6 -8.29 -11.44 23.66
N GLY A 7 -7.84 -12.04 24.76
CA GLY A 7 -6.45 -11.94 25.22
C GLY A 7 -5.48 -12.56 24.23
N ARG A 8 -5.80 -13.74 23.71
CA ARG A 8 -4.99 -14.43 22.70
C ARG A 8 -4.98 -13.68 21.37
N THR A 9 -6.11 -13.14 20.95
CA THR A 9 -6.23 -12.34 19.73
C THR A 9 -5.42 -11.05 19.81
N LEU A 10 -5.51 -10.32 20.91
CA LEU A 10 -4.69 -9.13 21.18
C LEU A 10 -3.19 -9.45 21.21
N GLY A 11 -2.81 -10.56 21.84
CA GLY A 11 -1.42 -11.02 21.86
C GLY A 11 -0.84 -11.26 20.46
N ILE A 12 -1.62 -11.86 19.55
CA ILE A 12 -1.21 -12.09 18.16
C ILE A 12 -1.05 -10.75 17.43
N VAL A 13 -2.00 -9.83 17.58
CA VAL A 13 -1.94 -8.50 16.94
C VAL A 13 -0.73 -7.71 17.42
N ILE A 14 -0.45 -7.73 18.74
CA ILE A 14 0.73 -7.07 19.31
C ILE A 14 2.02 -7.72 18.78
N ARG A 15 2.05 -9.03 18.63
CA ARG A 15 3.23 -9.75 18.11
C ARG A 15 3.48 -9.44 16.62
N THR A 16 2.45 -9.02 15.87
CA THR A 16 2.54 -8.63 14.46
C THR A 16 2.64 -7.11 14.25
N TRP A 17 3.07 -6.35 15.26
CA TRP A 17 3.21 -4.90 15.22
C TRP A 17 4.03 -4.35 14.01
N PRO A 18 5.06 -5.04 13.46
CA PRO A 18 5.78 -4.53 12.29
C PRO A 18 4.88 -4.34 11.07
N PHE A 19 3.87 -5.21 10.88
CA PHE A 19 2.91 -5.07 9.79
C PHE A 19 1.95 -3.89 9.99
N VAL A 20 1.60 -3.58 11.24
CA VAL A 20 0.79 -2.40 11.57
C VAL A 20 1.54 -1.13 11.20
N ILE A 21 2.82 -1.04 11.58
CA ILE A 21 3.67 0.11 11.22
C ILE A 21 3.87 0.19 9.70
N LEU A 22 4.15 -0.92 9.04
CA LEU A 22 4.28 -0.95 7.59
C LEU A 22 3.03 -0.40 6.90
N ARG A 23 1.85 -0.83 7.36
CA ARG A 23 0.58 -0.34 6.84
C ARG A 23 0.38 1.16 7.10
N MET A 24 0.69 1.64 8.31
CA MET A 24 0.65 3.07 8.64
C MET A 24 1.60 3.88 7.76
N SER A 25 2.83 3.39 7.55
CA SER A 25 3.82 4.03 6.67
C SER A 25 3.34 4.14 5.23
N VAL A 26 2.68 3.10 4.70
CA VAL A 26 2.10 3.14 3.35
C VAL A 26 1.03 4.21 3.24
N TYR A 27 0.09 4.29 4.20
CA TYR A 27 -0.94 5.34 4.19
C TYR A 27 -0.35 6.73 4.33
N PHE A 28 0.64 6.90 5.20
CA PHE A 28 1.35 8.16 5.38
C PHE A 28 2.07 8.59 4.09
N SER A 29 2.77 7.67 3.42
CA SER A 29 3.46 7.94 2.15
C SER A 29 2.49 8.35 1.04
N ILE A 30 1.32 7.72 0.97
CA ILE A 30 0.25 8.09 0.03
C ILE A 30 -0.21 9.52 0.30
N THR A 31 -0.45 9.88 1.57
CA THR A 31 -0.87 11.24 1.95
C THR A 31 0.18 12.27 1.57
N VAL A 32 1.45 12.01 1.87
CA VAL A 32 2.58 12.88 1.49
C VAL A 32 2.66 13.04 -0.02
N ALA A 33 2.50 11.97 -0.80
CA ALA A 33 2.52 12.02 -2.25
C ALA A 33 1.41 12.93 -2.81
N TYR A 34 0.21 12.89 -2.25
CA TYR A 34 -0.87 13.81 -2.63
C TYR A 34 -0.53 15.27 -2.34
N ILE A 35 -0.02 15.56 -1.15
CA ILE A 35 0.34 16.93 -0.75
C ILE A 35 1.43 17.47 -1.68
N VAL A 36 2.50 16.71 -1.89
CA VAL A 36 3.63 17.10 -2.74
C VAL A 36 3.20 17.31 -4.19
N SER A 37 2.43 16.38 -4.74
CA SER A 37 2.01 16.46 -6.16
C SER A 37 1.03 17.61 -6.40
N THR A 38 0.09 17.84 -5.50
CA THR A 38 -0.84 18.95 -5.58
C THR A 38 -0.08 20.28 -5.44
N GLY A 39 0.84 20.37 -4.47
CA GLY A 39 1.67 21.56 -4.27
C GLY A 39 2.62 21.86 -5.44
N ALA A 40 3.28 20.82 -5.97
CA ALA A 40 4.14 20.95 -7.14
C ALA A 40 3.35 21.36 -8.38
N GLY A 41 2.18 20.74 -8.62
CA GLY A 41 1.28 21.11 -9.72
C GLY A 41 0.83 22.57 -9.63
N ALA A 42 0.41 23.00 -8.44
CA ALA A 42 0.02 24.38 -8.19
C ALA A 42 1.20 25.36 -8.37
N GLY A 43 2.39 25.00 -7.88
CA GLY A 43 3.59 25.83 -8.02
C GLY A 43 4.03 26.01 -9.47
N ILE A 44 4.03 24.93 -10.25
CA ILE A 44 4.31 24.96 -11.69
C ILE A 44 3.25 25.82 -12.40
N GLY A 45 1.97 25.58 -12.11
CA GLY A 45 0.87 26.36 -12.68
C GLY A 45 1.01 27.85 -12.37
N TYR A 46 1.33 28.20 -11.11
CA TYR A 46 1.58 29.59 -10.70
C TYR A 46 2.71 30.23 -11.51
N GLY A 47 3.84 29.52 -11.67
CA GLY A 47 4.97 30.01 -12.46
C GLY A 47 4.62 30.26 -13.93
N VAL A 48 3.93 29.29 -14.56
CA VAL A 48 3.48 29.42 -15.96
C VAL A 48 2.45 30.53 -16.13
N GLY A 49 1.56 30.71 -15.15
CA GLY A 49 0.50 31.72 -15.19
C GLY A 49 1.00 33.18 -15.30
N HIS A 50 2.23 33.47 -14.89
CA HIS A 50 2.81 34.81 -15.03
C HIS A 50 2.98 35.27 -16.47
N VAL A 51 2.98 34.35 -17.42
CA VAL A 51 3.07 34.67 -18.87
C VAL A 51 1.71 35.08 -19.44
N TRP A 52 0.59 34.85 -18.71
CA TRP A 52 -0.78 35.07 -19.21
C TRP A 52 -1.56 36.21 -18.55
N GLY A 53 -0.90 37.21 -17.95
CA GLY A 53 -1.55 38.39 -17.38
C GLY A 53 -1.78 38.33 -15.87
N GLU A 54 -2.44 39.35 -15.31
CA GLU A 54 -2.53 39.55 -13.86
C GLU A 54 -3.30 38.46 -13.11
N ASP A 55 -4.38 37.91 -13.71
CA ASP A 55 -5.18 36.81 -13.12
C ASP A 55 -4.63 35.42 -13.46
N GLY A 56 -3.65 35.38 -14.37
CA GLY A 56 -3.04 34.11 -14.83
C GLY A 56 -2.46 33.26 -13.73
N PRO A 57 -1.63 33.79 -12.82
CA PRO A 57 -0.94 33.00 -11.78
C PRO A 57 -1.88 32.21 -10.90
N PHE A 58 -2.97 32.81 -10.43
CA PHE A 58 -3.94 32.15 -9.55
C PHE A 58 -4.73 31.06 -10.28
N THR A 59 -5.22 31.40 -11.49
CA THR A 59 -6.01 30.45 -12.32
C THR A 59 -5.18 29.22 -12.71
N PHE A 60 -3.95 29.43 -13.17
CA PHE A 60 -3.07 28.32 -13.54
C PHE A 60 -2.57 27.52 -12.32
N ALA A 61 -2.39 28.15 -11.15
CA ALA A 61 -2.07 27.43 -9.92
C ALA A 61 -3.21 26.49 -9.51
N MET A 62 -4.46 26.94 -9.59
CA MET A 62 -5.63 26.13 -9.30
C MET A 62 -5.73 24.93 -10.24
N TRP A 63 -5.63 25.14 -11.54
CA TRP A 63 -5.66 24.05 -12.53
C TRP A 63 -4.46 23.13 -12.42
N GLY A 64 -3.27 23.65 -12.15
CA GLY A 64 -2.06 22.88 -11.91
C GLY A 64 -2.19 21.99 -10.66
N GLY A 65 -2.77 22.50 -9.58
CA GLY A 65 -3.05 21.73 -8.36
C GLY A 65 -4.05 20.61 -8.62
N ILE A 66 -5.15 20.89 -9.33
CA ILE A 66 -6.15 19.87 -9.72
C ILE A 66 -5.51 18.80 -10.61
N ALA A 67 -4.70 19.19 -11.59
CA ALA A 67 -4.00 18.25 -12.46
C ALA A 67 -3.02 17.38 -11.68
N GLY A 68 -2.21 17.95 -10.78
CA GLY A 68 -1.29 17.22 -9.91
C GLY A 68 -2.01 16.23 -9.01
N PHE A 69 -3.11 16.63 -8.38
CA PHE A 69 -3.97 15.75 -7.58
C PHE A 69 -4.57 14.62 -8.44
N GLY A 70 -5.07 14.94 -9.63
CA GLY A 70 -5.70 13.97 -10.54
C GLY A 70 -4.72 12.91 -11.03
N LEU A 71 -3.49 13.30 -11.41
CA LEU A 71 -2.45 12.37 -11.84
C LEU A 71 -2.07 11.38 -10.74
N VAL A 72 -1.86 11.85 -9.52
CA VAL A 72 -1.56 10.96 -8.38
C VAL A 72 -2.75 10.10 -8.03
N SER A 73 -3.99 10.62 -8.10
CA SER A 73 -5.20 9.83 -7.87
C SER A 73 -5.32 8.68 -8.87
N MET A 74 -5.07 8.93 -10.15
CA MET A 74 -5.08 7.91 -11.18
C MET A 74 -4.01 6.83 -10.94
N LEU A 75 -2.79 7.24 -10.61
CA LEU A 75 -1.69 6.33 -10.31
C LEU A 75 -1.99 5.47 -9.07
N PHE A 76 -2.46 6.07 -7.98
CA PHE A 76 -2.77 5.35 -6.76
C PHE A 76 -4.05 4.54 -6.83
N TYR A 77 -4.98 4.85 -7.72
CA TYR A 77 -6.15 4.01 -7.95
C TYR A 77 -5.74 2.57 -8.33
N TRP A 78 -4.73 2.43 -9.18
CA TRP A 78 -4.20 1.12 -9.57
C TRP A 78 -3.18 0.53 -8.58
N LEU A 79 -2.29 1.37 -8.07
CA LEU A 79 -1.14 0.92 -7.26
C LEU A 79 -1.53 0.65 -5.81
N ARG A 80 -2.44 1.43 -5.24
CA ARG A 80 -2.88 1.31 -3.84
C ARG A 80 -3.46 -0.07 -3.55
N GLU A 81 -4.36 -0.55 -4.38
CA GLU A 81 -5.00 -1.85 -4.18
C GLU A 81 -3.96 -2.97 -4.21
N TYR A 82 -3.01 -2.91 -5.13
CA TYR A 82 -1.94 -3.89 -5.24
C TYR A 82 -1.01 -3.88 -4.01
N ILE A 83 -0.55 -2.71 -3.59
CA ILE A 83 0.34 -2.58 -2.42
C ILE A 83 -0.37 -3.03 -1.14
N LEU A 84 -1.60 -2.57 -0.93
CA LEU A 84 -2.37 -2.95 0.26
C LEU A 84 -2.71 -4.44 0.27
N TYR A 85 -3.00 -5.01 -0.89
CA TYR A 85 -3.20 -6.45 -1.02
C TYR A 85 -1.95 -7.23 -0.61
N LEU A 86 -0.77 -6.84 -1.08
CA LEU A 86 0.50 -7.49 -0.76
C LEU A 86 0.81 -7.44 0.75
N VAL A 87 0.62 -6.27 1.36
CA VAL A 87 0.82 -6.09 2.83
C VAL A 87 -0.18 -6.92 3.63
N LYS A 88 -1.44 -6.96 3.21
CA LYS A 88 -2.48 -7.77 3.86
C LYS A 88 -2.18 -9.26 3.73
N ALA A 89 -1.80 -9.73 2.55
CA ALA A 89 -1.47 -11.12 2.30
C ALA A 89 -0.30 -11.59 3.18
N GLY A 90 0.76 -10.78 3.28
CA GLY A 90 1.90 -11.07 4.16
C GLY A 90 1.50 -11.12 5.64
N HIS A 91 0.68 -10.19 6.10
CA HIS A 91 0.20 -10.16 7.47
C HIS A 91 -0.66 -11.38 7.81
N ILE A 92 -1.60 -11.75 6.93
CA ILE A 92 -2.45 -12.92 7.11
C ILE A 92 -1.61 -14.21 7.13
N ALA A 93 -0.63 -14.34 6.25
CA ALA A 93 0.25 -15.50 6.22
C ALA A 93 1.00 -15.69 7.55
N VAL A 94 1.54 -14.61 8.12
CA VAL A 94 2.21 -14.64 9.43
C VAL A 94 1.23 -14.98 10.55
N MET A 95 0.02 -14.38 10.54
CA MET A 95 -0.99 -14.68 11.56
C MET A 95 -1.41 -16.16 11.54
N VAL A 96 -1.61 -16.74 10.35
CA VAL A 96 -1.96 -18.16 10.20
C VAL A 96 -0.84 -19.03 10.78
N HIS A 97 0.42 -18.80 10.42
CA HIS A 97 1.55 -19.56 10.97
C HIS A 97 1.68 -19.45 12.49
N LEU A 98 1.38 -18.27 13.08
CA LEU A 98 1.36 -18.10 14.52
C LEU A 98 0.21 -18.87 15.19
N ILE A 99 -0.94 -18.96 14.56
CA ILE A 99 -2.10 -19.74 15.06
C ILE A 99 -1.80 -21.23 15.00
N ASP A 100 -1.13 -21.69 13.94
CA ASP A 100 -0.71 -23.08 13.75
C ASP A 100 0.46 -23.49 14.67
N GLY A 101 0.97 -22.56 15.48
CA GLY A 101 2.05 -22.81 16.44
C GLY A 101 3.44 -22.88 15.80
N ALA A 102 3.62 -22.41 14.57
CA ALA A 102 4.92 -22.32 13.92
C ALA A 102 5.78 -21.22 14.55
N ASP A 103 7.08 -21.47 14.57
CA ASP A 103 8.05 -20.50 15.09
C ASP A 103 8.30 -19.42 14.06
N VAL A 104 7.68 -18.25 14.25
CA VAL A 104 7.81 -17.10 13.36
C VAL A 104 8.81 -16.12 13.97
N PRO A 105 9.86 -15.70 13.22
CA PRO A 105 10.83 -14.73 13.71
C PRO A 105 10.16 -13.43 14.14
N GLY A 106 10.67 -12.80 15.21
CA GLY A 106 10.16 -11.53 15.73
C GLY A 106 10.70 -10.30 14.99
N GLY A 107 10.01 -9.17 15.11
CA GLY A 107 10.51 -7.88 14.63
C GLY A 107 10.53 -7.74 13.10
N GLN A 108 11.56 -7.06 12.57
CA GLN A 108 11.69 -6.78 11.13
C GLN A 108 11.86 -8.04 10.27
N SER A 109 12.40 -9.12 10.84
CA SER A 109 12.55 -10.41 10.15
C SER A 109 11.21 -11.06 9.79
N GLN A 110 10.11 -10.70 10.46
CA GLN A 110 8.76 -11.13 10.08
C GLN A 110 8.35 -10.66 8.69
N ILE A 111 8.73 -9.46 8.29
CA ILE A 111 8.40 -8.90 6.97
C ILE A 111 9.14 -9.67 5.89
N ALA A 112 10.41 -9.98 6.10
CA ALA A 112 11.20 -10.79 5.18
C ALA A 112 10.65 -12.23 5.08
N TYR A 113 10.27 -12.83 6.19
CA TYR A 113 9.63 -14.13 6.25
C TYR A 113 8.30 -14.15 5.48
N ALA A 114 7.43 -13.17 5.74
CA ALA A 114 6.15 -13.02 5.06
C ALA A 114 6.33 -12.85 3.54
N HIS A 115 7.32 -12.06 3.12
CA HIS A 115 7.64 -11.88 1.71
C HIS A 115 8.08 -13.20 1.06
N GLY A 116 8.87 -14.02 1.75
CA GLY A 116 9.24 -15.36 1.30
C GLY A 116 8.02 -16.26 1.08
N VAL A 117 7.18 -16.39 2.10
CA VAL A 117 5.95 -17.21 2.05
C VAL A 117 4.99 -16.76 0.94
N VAL A 118 4.77 -15.44 0.82
CA VAL A 118 3.91 -14.87 -0.23
C VAL A 118 4.50 -15.15 -1.60
N ARG A 119 5.81 -14.96 -1.79
CA ARG A 119 6.50 -15.20 -3.06
C ARG A 119 6.40 -16.66 -3.52
N GLU A 120 6.62 -17.62 -2.64
CA GLU A 120 6.48 -19.04 -2.95
C GLU A 120 5.06 -19.38 -3.41
N ARG A 121 4.06 -18.91 -2.68
CA ARG A 121 2.64 -19.13 -3.02
C ARG A 121 2.23 -18.47 -4.34
N PHE A 122 2.75 -17.28 -4.63
CA PHE A 122 2.47 -16.59 -5.91
C PHE A 122 3.13 -17.28 -7.10
N VAL A 123 4.32 -17.85 -6.93
CA VAL A 123 4.97 -18.64 -8.00
C VAL A 123 4.14 -19.90 -8.29
N GLU A 124 3.65 -20.60 -7.27
CA GLU A 124 2.77 -21.75 -7.44
C GLU A 124 1.43 -21.39 -8.12
N ALA A 125 0.81 -20.28 -7.73
CA ALA A 125 -0.43 -19.80 -8.35
C ALA A 125 -0.23 -19.42 -9.82
N ASN A 126 0.87 -18.79 -10.18
CA ASN A 126 1.21 -18.46 -11.57
C ASN A 126 1.47 -19.74 -12.40
N VAL A 127 2.14 -20.73 -11.83
CA VAL A 127 2.38 -22.01 -12.50
C VAL A 127 1.06 -22.73 -12.76
N LEU A 128 0.15 -22.75 -11.79
CA LEU A 128 -1.19 -23.32 -11.95
C LEU A 128 -1.99 -22.59 -13.02
N PHE A 129 -1.94 -21.25 -13.06
CA PHE A 129 -2.62 -20.44 -14.08
C PHE A 129 -2.10 -20.71 -15.48
N VAL A 130 -0.77 -20.84 -15.64
CA VAL A 130 -0.13 -21.17 -16.91
C VAL A 130 -0.47 -22.59 -17.35
N LEU A 131 -0.53 -23.54 -16.42
CA LEU A 131 -0.93 -24.93 -16.69
C LEU A 131 -2.41 -25.03 -17.12
N CYS A 132 -3.32 -24.34 -16.41
CA CYS A 132 -4.74 -24.31 -16.79
C CYS A 132 -4.95 -23.69 -18.18
N ARG A 133 -4.17 -22.68 -18.55
CA ARG A 133 -4.27 -22.05 -19.89
C ARG A 133 -3.73 -22.94 -21.03
N ARG A 134 -2.90 -23.93 -20.70
CA ARG A 134 -2.37 -24.90 -21.69
C ARG A 134 -3.30 -26.09 -21.93
N MET A 135 -4.29 -26.30 -21.04
CA MET A 135 -5.25 -27.43 -21.12
C MET A 135 -6.58 -27.03 -21.78
N LEU A 136 -6.78 -25.76 -22.10
CA LEU A 136 -7.91 -25.20 -22.87
C LEU A 136 -7.46 -24.87 -24.28
#